data_b5bdbfd96db5a6dd4072cda898eb9024
#
_entry.id   b5bdbfd96db5a6dd4072cda898eb9024
#
_cell.length_a   1.000
_cell.length_b   1.000
_cell.length_c   1.000
_cell.angle_alpha   90.00
_cell.angle_beta   90.00
_cell.angle_gamma   90.00
#
_symmetry.space_group_name_H-M   'P 1'
#
loop_
_entity.id
_entity.type
_entity.pdbx_description
1 polymer ?
#
loop_
_entity_poly.entity_id
_entity_poly.type
_entity_poly.pdbx_seq_one_letter_code
_entity_poly.pdbx_strand_id
1 'polypeptide(L)'
;MKKNLIYLIVSGLLSFNLFSSDSSLRPGSGVYEFHFFNVTNPEGFVSAIEAFDSSSCAAKWRNESGANVGLYSRMGGGHSHIILVAYENYDMMQLGQNIFASCSASSEMNVAFANTSVSEDYYNYVTELVLEAGDWRLNTVFSNIEVKVKTGSQPSYLEAYKQLTNSTGDAFGSYGINRVVYGNKYVSHNVV
;
A
#
# COMPACT_ATOMS: atom_id res chain seq x y z
N MET A 1 -2.46 -0.69 -40.69
CA MET A 1 -1.91 -1.60 -39.67
C MET A 1 -2.60 -1.28 -38.35
N LYS A 2 -3.49 -2.16 -37.89
CA LYS A 2 -4.24 -1.98 -36.64
C LYS A 2 -3.34 -2.39 -35.49
N LYS A 3 -2.98 -1.44 -34.61
CA LYS A 3 -2.31 -1.73 -33.35
C LYS A 3 -3.34 -2.32 -32.39
N ASN A 4 -3.21 -3.58 -32.08
CA ASN A 4 -4.01 -4.24 -31.04
C ASN A 4 -3.54 -3.73 -29.69
N LEU A 5 -4.40 -2.98 -29.03
CA LEU A 5 -4.26 -2.60 -27.64
C LEU A 5 -4.51 -3.86 -26.80
N ILE A 6 -3.46 -4.45 -26.29
CA ILE A 6 -3.56 -5.60 -25.39
C ILE A 6 -3.93 -5.05 -24.02
N TYR A 7 -5.22 -5.07 -23.70
CA TYR A 7 -5.66 -4.99 -22.32
C TYR A 7 -5.25 -6.30 -21.64
N LEU A 8 -4.29 -6.21 -20.72
CA LEU A 8 -3.97 -7.31 -19.83
C LEU A 8 -5.10 -7.44 -18.82
N ILE A 9 -6.18 -8.11 -19.25
CA ILE A 9 -7.17 -8.65 -18.33
C ILE A 9 -6.48 -9.84 -17.68
N VAL A 10 -5.96 -9.66 -16.46
CA VAL A 10 -5.57 -10.77 -15.60
C VAL A 10 -6.86 -11.48 -15.24
N SER A 11 -7.25 -12.45 -16.08
CA SER A 11 -8.26 -13.44 -15.75
C SER A 11 -7.66 -14.37 -14.69
N GLY A 12 -7.74 -13.94 -13.43
CA GLY A 12 -7.49 -14.80 -12.28
C GLY A 12 -8.48 -15.95 -12.35
N LEU A 13 -7.97 -17.15 -12.53
CA LEU A 13 -8.70 -18.40 -12.31
C LEU A 13 -9.35 -18.32 -10.94
N LEU A 14 -10.68 -18.25 -10.92
CA LEU A 14 -11.51 -18.39 -9.74
C LEU A 14 -11.35 -19.83 -9.21
N SER A 15 -10.28 -20.07 -8.51
CA SER A 15 -10.25 -21.16 -7.54
C SER A 15 -11.07 -20.69 -6.34
N PHE A 16 -12.33 -21.06 -6.30
CA PHE A 16 -13.14 -20.99 -5.10
C PHE A 16 -12.55 -21.96 -4.07
N ASN A 17 -11.45 -21.57 -3.45
CA ASN A 17 -11.11 -22.11 -2.14
C ASN A 17 -12.06 -21.41 -1.17
N LEU A 18 -13.08 -22.12 -0.75
CA LEU A 18 -13.85 -21.82 0.46
C LEU A 18 -12.92 -22.02 1.67
N PHE A 19 -11.88 -21.20 1.78
CA PHE A 19 -11.26 -20.96 3.05
C PHE A 19 -12.22 -20.04 3.80
N SER A 20 -12.85 -20.57 4.83
CA SER A 20 -13.39 -19.76 5.91
C SER A 20 -12.23 -18.87 6.38
N SER A 21 -12.14 -17.67 5.85
CA SER A 21 -11.21 -16.69 6.35
C SER A 21 -11.67 -16.42 7.77
N ASP A 22 -10.80 -16.75 8.73
CA ASP A 22 -11.04 -16.38 10.13
C ASP A 22 -11.10 -14.85 10.15
N SER A 23 -12.32 -14.30 10.13
CA SER A 23 -12.58 -12.86 10.16
C SER A 23 -12.37 -12.28 11.56
N SER A 24 -11.92 -13.10 12.51
CA SER A 24 -11.65 -12.64 13.86
C SER A 24 -10.60 -11.56 13.88
N LEU A 25 -10.87 -10.51 14.65
CA LEU A 25 -9.97 -9.40 14.87
C LEU A 25 -8.74 -9.87 15.65
N ARG A 26 -7.55 -9.64 15.09
CA ARG A 26 -6.28 -10.02 15.69
C ARG A 26 -5.28 -8.86 15.67
N PRO A 27 -4.23 -8.89 16.53
CA PRO A 27 -3.10 -7.97 16.39
C PRO A 27 -2.51 -8.08 14.98
N GLY A 28 -2.25 -6.93 14.36
CA GLY A 28 -1.59 -6.87 13.07
C GLY A 28 -0.07 -6.98 13.20
N SER A 29 0.58 -7.24 12.09
CA SER A 29 2.03 -7.22 11.97
C SER A 29 2.44 -6.65 10.61
N GLY A 30 3.63 -6.05 10.58
CA GLY A 30 4.19 -5.46 9.37
C GLY A 30 4.24 -3.94 9.39
N VAL A 31 5.10 -3.44 8.52
CA VAL A 31 5.34 -2.01 8.31
C VAL A 31 5.02 -1.69 6.85
N TYR A 32 4.33 -0.60 6.64
CA TYR A 32 3.83 -0.23 5.32
C TYR A 32 4.20 1.21 5.00
N GLU A 33 4.75 1.43 3.81
CA GLU A 33 4.99 2.75 3.24
C GLU A 33 3.90 3.05 2.23
N PHE A 34 3.16 4.13 2.46
CA PHE A 34 2.15 4.64 1.53
C PHE A 34 2.72 5.84 0.80
N HIS A 35 2.80 5.78 -0.52
CA HIS A 35 3.27 6.85 -1.38
C HIS A 35 2.12 7.28 -2.28
N PHE A 36 1.73 8.56 -2.18
CA PHE A 36 0.59 9.12 -2.90
C PHE A 36 1.08 10.02 -4.03
N PHE A 37 0.57 9.78 -5.23
CA PHE A 37 0.95 10.50 -6.43
C PHE A 37 -0.27 11.09 -7.14
N ASN A 38 -0.09 12.27 -7.69
CA ASN A 38 -1.01 12.85 -8.65
C ASN A 38 -0.43 12.69 -10.05
N VAL A 39 -0.75 11.55 -10.68
CA VAL A 39 -0.14 11.12 -11.95
C VAL A 39 -0.78 11.85 -13.11
N THR A 40 0.03 12.52 -13.94
CA THR A 40 -0.38 13.27 -15.14
C THR A 40 -0.16 12.49 -16.42
N ASN A 41 0.76 11.52 -16.40
CA ASN A 41 1.03 10.59 -17.49
C ASN A 41 1.05 9.15 -16.99
N PRO A 42 -0.11 8.46 -16.92
CA PRO A 42 -0.19 7.11 -16.37
C PRO A 42 0.65 6.07 -17.13
N GLU A 43 0.74 6.17 -18.46
CA GLU A 43 1.54 5.23 -19.27
C GLU A 43 3.03 5.33 -18.92
N GLY A 44 3.55 6.55 -18.86
CA GLY A 44 4.95 6.79 -18.49
C GLY A 44 5.25 6.39 -17.03
N PHE A 45 4.29 6.62 -16.12
CA PHE A 45 4.42 6.26 -14.71
C PHE A 45 4.51 4.73 -14.54
N VAL A 46 3.61 3.98 -15.17
CA VAL A 46 3.61 2.51 -15.13
C VAL A 46 4.86 1.95 -15.80
N SER A 47 5.27 2.48 -16.96
CA SER A 47 6.49 2.05 -17.66
C SER A 47 7.75 2.23 -16.80
N ALA A 48 7.82 3.28 -15.98
CA ALA A 48 8.93 3.48 -15.04
C ALA A 48 8.97 2.41 -13.95
N ILE A 49 7.80 2.02 -13.43
CA ILE A 49 7.67 0.93 -12.44
C ILE A 49 8.11 -0.39 -13.06
N GLU A 50 7.63 -0.71 -14.27
CA GLU A 50 7.99 -1.95 -14.98
C GLU A 50 9.49 -2.03 -15.30
N ALA A 51 10.11 -0.91 -15.69
CA ALA A 51 11.54 -0.83 -15.91
C ALA A 51 12.34 -1.10 -14.63
N PHE A 52 11.95 -0.48 -13.52
CA PHE A 52 12.54 -0.77 -12.21
C PHE A 52 12.32 -2.23 -11.81
N ASP A 53 11.09 -2.74 -11.94
CA ASP A 53 10.70 -4.10 -11.56
C ASP A 53 11.51 -5.18 -12.27
N SER A 54 11.88 -4.93 -13.51
CA SER A 54 12.69 -5.81 -14.35
C SER A 54 14.20 -5.73 -14.03
N SER A 55 14.63 -4.84 -13.15
CA SER A 55 16.04 -4.63 -12.85
C SER A 55 16.57 -5.65 -11.83
N SER A 56 17.88 -5.90 -11.88
CA SER A 56 18.57 -6.70 -10.85
C SER A 56 18.48 -6.06 -9.45
N CYS A 57 18.29 -4.75 -9.40
CA CYS A 57 18.12 -4.00 -8.18
C CYS A 57 16.77 -4.32 -7.51
N ALA A 58 15.69 -4.31 -8.26
CA ALA A 58 14.38 -4.69 -7.74
C ALA A 58 14.36 -6.14 -7.26
N ALA A 59 15.04 -7.05 -7.99
CA ALA A 59 15.19 -8.43 -7.56
C ALA A 59 15.94 -8.53 -6.23
N LYS A 60 17.08 -7.81 -6.09
CA LYS A 60 17.84 -7.76 -4.84
C LYS A 60 16.99 -7.18 -3.70
N TRP A 61 16.34 -6.05 -3.95
CA TRP A 61 15.48 -5.38 -2.98
C TRP A 61 14.41 -6.33 -2.42
N ARG A 62 13.65 -7.01 -3.29
CA ARG A 62 12.63 -7.98 -2.86
C ARG A 62 13.23 -9.19 -2.13
N ASN A 63 14.29 -9.77 -2.66
CA ASN A 63 14.86 -11.00 -2.10
C ASN A 63 15.49 -10.79 -0.73
N GLU A 64 16.16 -9.65 -0.50
CA GLU A 64 16.89 -9.41 0.75
C GLU A 64 16.00 -8.73 1.82
N SER A 65 15.09 -7.83 1.45
CA SER A 65 14.22 -7.13 2.40
C SER A 65 12.80 -7.68 2.51
N GLY A 66 12.42 -8.63 1.65
CA GLY A 66 11.06 -9.14 1.61
C GLY A 66 10.03 -8.11 1.16
N ALA A 67 10.46 -7.01 0.53
CA ALA A 67 9.56 -5.95 0.07
C ALA A 67 8.48 -6.49 -0.88
N ASN A 68 7.23 -6.19 -0.57
CA ASN A 68 6.08 -6.48 -1.42
C ASN A 68 5.42 -5.17 -1.83
N VAL A 69 5.16 -5.00 -3.13
CA VAL A 69 4.73 -3.72 -3.70
C VAL A 69 3.40 -3.87 -4.41
N GLY A 70 2.48 -2.96 -4.10
CA GLY A 70 1.21 -2.80 -4.81
C GLY A 70 1.08 -1.41 -5.42
N LEU A 71 0.61 -1.33 -6.66
CA LEU A 71 0.19 -0.10 -7.31
C LEU A 71 -1.33 -0.08 -7.43
N TYR A 72 -1.94 0.98 -6.93
CA TYR A 72 -3.39 1.17 -6.91
C TYR A 72 -3.78 2.49 -7.55
N SER A 73 -4.78 2.43 -8.44
CA SER A 73 -5.48 3.63 -8.89
C SER A 73 -6.56 4.00 -7.88
N ARG A 74 -6.71 5.29 -7.59
CA ARG A 74 -7.78 5.78 -6.70
C ARG A 74 -8.98 6.27 -7.49
N MET A 75 -10.16 5.89 -7.02
CA MET A 75 -11.41 6.49 -7.45
C MET A 75 -11.90 7.43 -6.32
N GLY A 76 -12.13 8.69 -6.64
CA GLY A 76 -12.50 9.72 -5.68
C GLY A 76 -11.43 10.80 -5.52
N GLY A 77 -11.74 11.87 -4.80
CA GLY A 77 -10.90 13.06 -4.73
C GLY A 77 -9.50 12.85 -4.12
N GLY A 78 -8.58 13.75 -4.44
CA GLY A 78 -7.19 13.73 -3.99
C GLY A 78 -6.24 13.08 -5.01
N HIS A 79 -5.24 12.37 -4.53
CA HIS A 79 -4.22 11.74 -5.36
C HIS A 79 -4.80 10.63 -6.23
N SER A 80 -4.28 10.49 -7.45
CA SER A 80 -4.78 9.53 -8.44
C SER A 80 -4.26 8.10 -8.24
N HIS A 81 -3.05 7.97 -7.64
CA HIS A 81 -2.39 6.67 -7.46
C HIS A 81 -1.75 6.54 -6.08
N ILE A 82 -1.67 5.30 -5.60
CA ILE A 82 -0.94 4.92 -4.39
C ILE A 82 0.03 3.80 -4.75
N ILE A 83 1.29 3.95 -4.36
CA ILE A 83 2.22 2.83 -4.25
C ILE A 83 2.27 2.44 -2.76
N LEU A 84 2.00 1.18 -2.49
CA LEU A 84 2.08 0.58 -1.17
C LEU A 84 3.27 -0.37 -1.14
N VAL A 85 4.21 -0.15 -0.23
CA VAL A 85 5.32 -1.07 0.02
C VAL A 85 5.14 -1.68 1.39
N ALA A 86 5.12 -3.01 1.46
CA ALA A 86 4.97 -3.77 2.69
C ALA A 86 6.29 -4.46 3.06
N TYR A 87 6.62 -4.42 4.35
CA TYR A 87 7.76 -5.12 4.95
C TYR A 87 7.31 -5.89 6.18
N GLU A 88 8.04 -6.94 6.52
CA GLU A 88 7.76 -7.73 7.72
C GLU A 88 7.93 -6.90 9.01
N ASN A 89 8.98 -6.08 9.05
CA ASN A 89 9.34 -5.26 10.22
C ASN A 89 10.21 -4.06 9.81
N TYR A 90 10.59 -3.24 10.80
CA TYR A 90 11.42 -2.04 10.58
C TYR A 90 12.83 -2.34 10.09
N ASP A 91 13.45 -3.46 10.52
CA ASP A 91 14.80 -3.83 10.08
C ASP A 91 14.78 -4.16 8.59
N MET A 92 13.76 -4.89 8.13
CA MET A 92 13.56 -5.20 6.72
C MET A 92 13.24 -3.95 5.90
N MET A 93 12.45 -3.02 6.43
CA MET A 93 12.20 -1.73 5.79
C MET A 93 13.51 -0.94 5.63
N GLN A 94 14.30 -0.82 6.69
CA GLN A 94 15.58 -0.10 6.66
C GLN A 94 16.56 -0.73 5.66
N LEU A 95 16.65 -2.07 5.64
CA LEU A 95 17.44 -2.79 4.65
C LEU A 95 16.95 -2.51 3.23
N GLY A 96 15.64 -2.58 3.01
CA GLY A 96 15.01 -2.29 1.72
C GLY A 96 15.29 -0.87 1.24
N GLN A 97 15.13 0.13 2.11
CA GLN A 97 15.42 1.54 1.81
C GLN A 97 16.90 1.74 1.44
N ASN A 98 17.84 1.09 2.14
CA ASN A 98 19.27 1.17 1.84
C ASN A 98 19.59 0.56 0.46
N ILE A 99 19.02 -0.60 0.13
CA ILE A 99 19.19 -1.22 -1.19
C ILE A 99 18.62 -0.31 -2.27
N PHE A 100 17.39 0.16 -2.08
CA PHE A 100 16.70 1.04 -3.01
C PHE A 100 17.50 2.34 -3.27
N ALA A 101 17.97 3.01 -2.21
CA ALA A 101 18.73 4.26 -2.31
C ALA A 101 20.10 4.10 -2.99
N SER A 102 20.70 2.89 -2.93
CA SER A 102 22.00 2.63 -3.55
C SER A 102 21.95 2.22 -5.02
N CYS A 103 20.78 2.20 -5.63
CA CYS A 103 20.52 1.60 -6.92
C CYS A 103 20.27 2.66 -8.02
N SER A 104 20.92 2.54 -9.17
CA SER A 104 20.70 3.46 -10.30
C SER A 104 19.29 3.36 -10.87
N ALA A 105 18.73 2.14 -10.96
CA ALA A 105 17.39 1.94 -11.49
C ALA A 105 16.30 2.63 -10.65
N SER A 106 16.48 2.74 -9.31
CA SER A 106 15.56 3.51 -8.47
C SER A 106 15.68 5.02 -8.72
N SER A 107 16.89 5.51 -8.96
CA SER A 107 17.10 6.91 -9.32
C SER A 107 16.44 7.27 -10.64
N GLU A 108 16.55 6.39 -11.65
CA GLU A 108 15.90 6.55 -12.94
C GLU A 108 14.37 6.54 -12.81
N MET A 109 13.82 5.63 -12.02
CA MET A 109 12.40 5.58 -11.72
C MET A 109 11.93 6.87 -11.02
N ASN A 110 12.67 7.37 -10.04
CA ASN A 110 12.32 8.62 -9.34
C ASN A 110 12.32 9.84 -10.29
N VAL A 111 13.27 9.91 -11.22
CA VAL A 111 13.28 10.95 -12.27
C VAL A 111 12.05 10.81 -13.17
N ALA A 112 11.69 9.60 -13.57
CA ALA A 112 10.50 9.36 -14.37
C ALA A 112 9.21 9.74 -13.61
N PHE A 113 9.12 9.46 -12.31
CA PHE A 113 8.00 9.89 -11.47
C PHE A 113 7.86 11.40 -11.40
N ALA A 114 8.98 12.14 -11.24
CA ALA A 114 8.97 13.59 -11.26
C ALA A 114 8.48 14.17 -12.60
N ASN A 115 8.68 13.44 -13.71
CA ASN A 115 8.24 13.86 -15.04
C ASN A 115 6.80 13.40 -15.40
N THR A 116 6.24 12.48 -14.63
CA THR A 116 4.93 11.85 -14.92
C THR A 116 3.88 12.11 -13.85
N SER A 117 4.24 12.83 -12.80
CA SER A 117 3.34 13.24 -11.71
C SER A 117 3.58 14.68 -11.26
N VAL A 118 2.67 15.23 -10.48
CA VAL A 118 2.79 16.55 -9.86
C VAL A 118 3.62 16.42 -8.59
N SER A 119 4.88 16.86 -8.63
CA SER A 119 5.84 16.66 -7.53
C SER A 119 5.43 17.36 -6.23
N GLU A 120 4.80 18.54 -6.32
CA GLU A 120 4.35 19.33 -5.17
C GLU A 120 3.20 18.65 -4.40
N ASP A 121 2.47 17.77 -5.08
CA ASP A 121 1.35 17.03 -4.48
C ASP A 121 1.80 15.69 -3.88
N TYR A 122 3.05 15.27 -4.11
CA TYR A 122 3.54 14.02 -3.53
C TYR A 122 3.60 14.10 -2.01
N TYR A 123 3.06 13.08 -1.35
CA TYR A 123 3.30 12.86 0.08
C TYR A 123 3.39 11.35 0.39
N ASN A 124 4.00 11.05 1.51
CA ASN A 124 4.11 9.69 2.00
C ASN A 124 3.98 9.63 3.52
N TYR A 125 3.74 8.44 4.02
CA TYR A 125 3.87 8.11 5.42
C TYR A 125 4.17 6.63 5.61
N VAL A 126 4.77 6.33 6.76
CA VAL A 126 5.03 4.97 7.22
C VAL A 126 4.04 4.62 8.30
N THR A 127 3.53 3.41 8.23
CA THR A 127 2.56 2.88 9.19
C THR A 127 3.03 1.56 9.77
N GLU A 128 2.51 1.26 10.94
CA GLU A 128 2.57 -0.04 11.59
C GLU A 128 1.15 -0.59 11.67
N LEU A 129 0.95 -1.81 11.19
CA LEU A 129 -0.34 -2.48 11.27
C LEU A 129 -0.60 -2.89 12.72
N VAL A 130 -1.64 -2.33 13.34
CA VAL A 130 -1.95 -2.56 14.75
C VAL A 130 -3.08 -3.56 14.98
N LEU A 131 -4.03 -3.61 14.05
CA LEU A 131 -5.15 -4.56 14.08
C LEU A 131 -5.48 -5.00 12.66
N GLU A 132 -5.87 -6.25 12.49
CA GLU A 132 -6.39 -6.75 11.22
C GLU A 132 -7.47 -7.80 11.41
N ALA A 133 -8.33 -7.94 10.40
CA ALA A 133 -9.28 -9.03 10.27
C ALA A 133 -9.28 -9.56 8.85
N GLY A 134 -9.42 -10.87 8.70
CA GLY A 134 -9.27 -11.52 7.40
C GLY A 134 -7.87 -11.37 6.80
N ASP A 135 -7.75 -11.63 5.51
CA ASP A 135 -6.53 -11.33 4.74
C ASP A 135 -6.84 -10.24 3.71
N TRP A 136 -6.78 -8.99 4.15
CA TRP A 136 -7.08 -7.82 3.32
C TRP A 136 -6.09 -7.65 2.14
N ARG A 137 -4.89 -8.25 2.24
CA ARG A 137 -3.85 -8.20 1.19
C ARG A 137 -4.25 -8.95 -0.08
N LEU A 138 -5.23 -9.86 0.01
CA LEU A 138 -5.77 -10.59 -1.14
C LEU A 138 -6.79 -9.78 -1.94
N ASN A 139 -7.25 -8.65 -1.41
CA ASN A 139 -8.21 -7.79 -2.09
C ASN A 139 -7.54 -7.01 -3.22
N THR A 140 -8.25 -6.83 -4.32
CA THR A 140 -7.81 -5.99 -5.45
C THR A 140 -8.42 -4.58 -5.41
N VAL A 141 -9.45 -4.39 -4.59
CA VAL A 141 -10.14 -3.11 -4.40
C VAL A 141 -10.16 -2.80 -2.91
N PHE A 142 -9.70 -1.60 -2.55
CA PHE A 142 -9.62 -1.14 -1.16
C PHE A 142 -10.39 0.16 -0.98
N SER A 143 -10.94 0.31 0.22
CA SER A 143 -11.30 1.61 0.76
C SER A 143 -10.15 2.10 1.65
N ASN A 144 -9.55 3.23 1.32
CA ASN A 144 -8.46 3.82 2.10
C ASN A 144 -8.99 5.03 2.87
N ILE A 145 -9.07 4.90 4.19
CA ILE A 145 -9.64 5.94 5.08
C ILE A 145 -8.53 6.47 5.98
N GLU A 146 -8.18 7.73 5.77
CA GLU A 146 -7.19 8.45 6.59
C GLU A 146 -7.89 9.17 7.75
N VAL A 147 -7.44 8.91 8.97
CA VAL A 147 -8.07 9.42 10.19
C VAL A 147 -7.05 10.16 11.04
N LYS A 148 -7.46 11.30 11.60
CA LYS A 148 -6.72 11.98 12.68
C LYS A 148 -7.42 11.79 14.01
N VAL A 149 -6.89 10.89 14.82
CA VAL A 149 -7.35 10.66 16.19
C VAL A 149 -6.76 11.73 17.10
N LYS A 150 -7.56 12.26 18.02
CA LYS A 150 -7.08 13.23 19.04
C LYS A 150 -5.95 12.62 19.87
N THR A 151 -4.96 13.43 20.21
CA THR A 151 -3.86 13.01 21.09
C THR A 151 -4.41 12.45 22.40
N GLY A 152 -3.93 11.28 22.80
CA GLY A 152 -4.38 10.57 24.00
C GLY A 152 -5.64 9.71 23.80
N SER A 153 -6.32 9.80 22.66
CA SER A 153 -7.54 9.02 22.38
C SER A 153 -7.31 7.75 21.53
N GLN A 154 -6.06 7.43 21.19
CA GLN A 154 -5.75 6.26 20.37
C GLN A 154 -6.24 4.93 20.95
N PRO A 155 -6.07 4.64 22.26
CA PRO A 155 -6.61 3.39 22.83
C PRO A 155 -8.12 3.31 22.74
N SER A 156 -8.82 4.42 23.01
CA SER A 156 -10.29 4.48 22.91
C SER A 156 -10.78 4.33 21.46
N TYR A 157 -10.04 4.88 20.50
CA TYR A 157 -10.32 4.72 19.07
C TYR A 157 -10.22 3.25 18.64
N LEU A 158 -9.14 2.57 19.00
CA LEU A 158 -8.93 1.16 18.66
C LEU A 158 -9.97 0.27 19.34
N GLU A 159 -10.34 0.57 20.59
CA GLU A 159 -11.38 -0.16 21.30
C GLU A 159 -12.76 0.05 20.68
N ALA A 160 -13.10 1.28 20.31
CA ALA A 160 -14.35 1.56 19.60
C ALA A 160 -14.42 0.84 18.24
N TYR A 161 -13.28 0.73 17.55
CA TYR A 161 -13.23 0.00 16.29
C TYR A 161 -13.44 -1.50 16.49
N LYS A 162 -12.84 -2.09 17.54
CA LYS A 162 -13.10 -3.50 17.93
C LYS A 162 -14.58 -3.75 18.22
N GLN A 163 -15.22 -2.82 18.97
CA GLN A 163 -16.64 -2.95 19.27
C GLN A 163 -17.50 -2.84 18.00
N LEU A 164 -17.17 -1.92 17.09
CA LEU A 164 -17.85 -1.78 15.82
C LEU A 164 -17.78 -3.07 15.00
N THR A 165 -16.58 -3.62 14.83
CA THR A 165 -16.37 -4.84 14.04
C THR A 165 -17.04 -6.06 14.68
N ASN A 166 -16.99 -6.20 15.99
CA ASN A 166 -17.70 -7.26 16.71
C ASN A 166 -19.24 -7.15 16.54
N SER A 167 -19.77 -5.93 16.42
CA SER A 167 -21.21 -5.72 16.27
C SER A 167 -21.70 -5.91 14.84
N THR A 168 -20.85 -5.74 13.86
CA THR A 168 -21.18 -5.83 12.43
C THR A 168 -20.83 -7.20 11.81
N GLY A 169 -20.09 -8.04 12.54
CA GLY A 169 -19.65 -9.35 12.08
C GLY A 169 -18.86 -9.24 10.77
N ASP A 170 -19.11 -10.16 9.85
CA ASP A 170 -18.42 -10.22 8.55
C ASP A 170 -18.83 -9.14 7.53
N ALA A 171 -19.68 -8.18 7.94
CA ALA A 171 -20.21 -7.18 7.02
C ALA A 171 -19.13 -6.28 6.39
N PHE A 172 -17.97 -6.12 7.04
CA PHE A 172 -16.85 -5.33 6.51
C PHE A 172 -15.83 -6.17 5.72
N GLY A 173 -15.97 -7.48 5.68
CA GLY A 173 -14.98 -8.36 5.04
C GLY A 173 -13.62 -8.33 5.75
N SER A 174 -12.54 -8.17 4.98
CA SER A 174 -11.18 -8.07 5.51
C SER A 174 -10.69 -6.63 5.54
N TYR A 175 -9.94 -6.24 6.57
CA TYR A 175 -9.42 -4.88 6.75
C TYR A 175 -8.16 -4.86 7.62
N GLY A 176 -7.39 -3.78 7.50
CA GLY A 176 -6.24 -3.48 8.35
C GLY A 176 -6.33 -2.07 8.93
N ILE A 177 -6.03 -1.94 10.22
CA ILE A 177 -5.90 -0.64 10.89
C ILE A 177 -4.43 -0.38 11.13
N ASN A 178 -3.93 0.65 10.48
CA ASN A 178 -2.54 1.06 10.53
C ASN A 178 -2.39 2.31 11.40
N ARG A 179 -1.40 2.35 12.26
CA ARG A 179 -0.97 3.54 12.99
C ARG A 179 0.13 4.23 12.20
N VAL A 180 -0.04 5.52 11.91
CA VAL A 180 1.02 6.33 11.27
C VAL A 180 2.11 6.59 12.31
N VAL A 181 3.34 6.23 11.97
CA VAL A 181 4.51 6.38 12.85
C VAL A 181 5.47 7.44 12.35
N TYR A 182 5.46 7.72 11.04
CA TYR A 182 6.34 8.70 10.42
C TYR A 182 5.70 9.32 9.17
N GLY A 183 6.05 10.56 8.84
CA GLY A 183 5.79 11.23 7.56
C GLY A 183 4.66 12.25 7.61
N ASN A 184 3.44 11.89 7.94
CA ASN A 184 2.29 12.79 7.84
C ASN A 184 1.76 13.23 9.20
N LYS A 185 1.83 14.54 9.51
CA LYS A 185 1.31 15.12 10.75
C LYS A 185 -0.21 15.27 10.82
N TYR A 186 -0.88 15.12 9.67
CA TYR A 186 -2.35 15.29 9.57
C TYR A 186 -3.11 13.98 9.69
N VAL A 187 -2.44 12.86 9.52
CA VAL A 187 -3.00 11.51 9.63
C VAL A 187 -2.36 10.81 10.81
N SER A 188 -3.14 10.14 11.64
CA SER A 188 -2.63 9.33 12.76
C SER A 188 -2.89 7.84 12.56
N HIS A 189 -3.94 7.51 11.83
CA HIS A 189 -4.32 6.14 11.49
C HIS A 189 -4.82 6.07 10.05
N ASN A 190 -4.63 4.91 9.47
CA ASN A 190 -5.14 4.57 8.15
C ASN A 190 -5.89 3.24 8.27
N VAL A 191 -7.06 3.15 7.65
CA VAL A 191 -7.87 1.92 7.58
C VAL A 191 -7.97 1.52 6.11
N VAL A 192 -7.60 0.29 5.81
CA VAL A 192 -7.64 -0.31 4.47
C VAL A 192 -8.48 -1.57 4.45
#